data_94b4bd61fb0cddeeb9da69bc84841ee5
#
_entry.id   94b4bd61fb0cddeeb9da69bc84841ee5
#
_cell.length_a   1.000
_cell.length_b   1.000
_cell.length_c   1.000
_cell.angle_alpha   90.00
_cell.angle_beta   90.00
_cell.angle_gamma   90.00
#
_symmetry.space_group_name_H-M   'P 1'
#
loop_
_entity.id
_entity.type
_entity.pdbx_description
1 polymer ?
#
loop_
_entity_poly.entity_id
_entity_poly.type
_entity_poly.pdbx_seq_one_letter_code
_entity_poly.pdbx_strand_id
1 'polypeptide(L)'
;MSKNYLLGIDIGTSACKVAVFDREGKVIASATGDYPVYYPQEGWAQQKPDEWWSAVCSAVRKCLVKGDIPPEEIAGVGIDGQSWSAIAIDKEGKVLTDTPIWMDTRAQEICDRLNQEIGSDNIFQVAGNSLQPSYTTAKILWYRENQPEVYKNIYKILQSNSFIAYRLTGTVTQDLSQGYGLHCFNMHTGKWDEKMCEKLGIPMDFLPDIVPCDQVVGTVTR
;
A
#
# COMPACT_ATOMS: atom_id res chain seq x y z
N MET A 1 -8.18 -20.78 24.69
CA MET A 1 -7.16 -19.90 25.27
C MET A 1 -7.63 -18.48 25.06
N SER A 2 -7.48 -17.57 26.04
CA SER A 2 -7.85 -16.16 25.87
C SER A 2 -6.84 -15.49 24.96
N LYS A 3 -7.30 -14.79 23.94
CA LYS A 3 -6.43 -13.97 23.09
C LYS A 3 -6.17 -12.66 23.80
N ASN A 4 -4.93 -12.45 24.22
CA ASN A 4 -4.57 -11.38 25.17
C ASN A 4 -3.79 -10.22 24.53
N TYR A 5 -3.29 -10.38 23.29
CA TYR A 5 -2.38 -9.44 22.67
C TYR A 5 -2.89 -8.92 21.32
N LEU A 6 -2.42 -7.73 20.97
CA LEU A 6 -2.59 -7.13 19.66
C LEU A 6 -1.20 -6.95 19.03
N LEU A 7 -1.11 -7.17 17.72
CA LEU A 7 0.10 -6.97 16.94
C LEU A 7 -0.06 -5.75 16.03
N GLY A 8 0.84 -4.77 16.13
CA GLY A 8 0.93 -3.63 15.23
C GLY A 8 2.11 -3.81 14.27
N ILE A 9 1.89 -3.50 12.99
CA ILE A 9 2.90 -3.51 11.92
C ILE A 9 2.87 -2.16 11.23
N ASP A 10 4.01 -1.47 11.19
CA ASP A 10 4.21 -0.22 10.46
C ASP A 10 5.28 -0.43 9.38
N ILE A 11 4.91 -0.25 8.10
CA ILE A 11 5.83 -0.36 6.96
C ILE A 11 6.36 1.03 6.63
N GLY A 12 7.43 1.46 7.28
CA GLY A 12 8.08 2.74 7.02
C GLY A 12 8.93 2.75 5.75
N THR A 13 9.57 3.88 5.46
CA THR A 13 10.42 4.01 4.26
C THR A 13 11.71 3.21 4.34
N SER A 14 12.34 3.14 5.52
CA SER A 14 13.65 2.49 5.70
C SER A 14 13.57 1.15 6.43
N ALA A 15 12.47 0.90 7.13
CA ALA A 15 12.30 -0.30 7.96
C ALA A 15 10.82 -0.51 8.29
N CYS A 16 10.43 -1.77 8.51
CA CYS A 16 9.19 -2.05 9.22
C CYS A 16 9.43 -2.08 10.73
N LYS A 17 8.44 -1.62 11.48
CA LYS A 17 8.40 -1.75 12.94
C LYS A 17 7.25 -2.65 13.33
N VAL A 18 7.50 -3.56 14.24
CA VAL A 18 6.51 -4.49 14.76
C VAL A 18 6.48 -4.36 16.27
N ALA A 19 5.28 -4.29 16.85
CA ALA A 19 5.12 -4.29 18.29
C ALA A 19 3.92 -5.14 18.72
N VAL A 20 4.06 -5.83 19.84
CA VAL A 20 2.96 -6.52 20.51
C VAL A 20 2.55 -5.72 21.72
N PHE A 21 1.26 -5.55 21.87
CA PHE A 21 0.62 -4.80 22.95
C PHE A 21 -0.28 -5.72 23.77
N ASP A 22 -0.35 -5.48 25.09
CA ASP A 22 -1.42 -6.05 25.91
C ASP A 22 -2.75 -5.31 25.67
N ARG A 23 -3.79 -5.70 26.42
CA ARG A 23 -5.12 -5.09 26.30
C ARG A 23 -5.21 -3.66 26.84
N GLU A 24 -4.27 -3.26 27.67
CA GLU A 24 -4.13 -1.93 28.24
C GLU A 24 -3.31 -1.00 27.32
N GLY A 25 -2.80 -1.50 26.19
CA GLY A 25 -2.01 -0.74 25.21
C GLY A 25 -0.53 -0.63 25.58
N LYS A 26 -0.05 -1.38 26.56
CA LYS A 26 1.37 -1.41 26.94
C LYS A 26 2.14 -2.26 25.92
N VAL A 27 3.28 -1.75 25.45
CA VAL A 27 4.20 -2.51 24.60
C VAL A 27 4.87 -3.63 25.42
N ILE A 28 4.65 -4.87 25.01
CA ILE A 28 5.27 -6.06 25.62
C ILE A 28 6.60 -6.36 24.93
N ALA A 29 6.63 -6.32 23.62
CA ALA A 29 7.82 -6.52 22.80
C ALA A 29 7.76 -5.70 21.52
N SER A 30 8.93 -5.40 20.96
CA SER A 30 9.06 -4.77 19.67
C SER A 30 10.29 -5.26 18.91
N ALA A 31 10.22 -5.22 17.59
CA ALA A 31 11.31 -5.56 16.68
C ALA A 31 11.25 -4.69 15.43
N THR A 32 12.38 -4.59 14.73
CA THR A 32 12.51 -3.85 13.47
C THR A 32 13.12 -4.77 12.41
N GLY A 33 12.70 -4.60 11.17
CA GLY A 33 13.27 -5.24 10.01
C GLY A 33 13.61 -4.20 8.95
N ASP A 34 14.89 -4.11 8.56
CA ASP A 34 15.38 -3.11 7.62
C ASP A 34 15.26 -3.60 6.17
N TYR A 35 15.13 -2.66 5.24
CA TYR A 35 15.18 -2.88 3.80
C TYR A 35 15.67 -1.63 3.08
N PRO A 36 16.33 -1.78 1.92
CA PRO A 36 16.90 -0.65 1.20
C PRO A 36 15.84 0.16 0.42
N VAL A 37 16.19 1.41 0.13
CA VAL A 37 15.62 2.19 -0.97
C VAL A 37 16.61 2.14 -2.13
N TYR A 38 16.12 1.85 -3.33
CA TYR A 38 16.92 1.82 -4.56
C TYR A 38 16.72 3.12 -5.33
N TYR A 39 17.82 3.69 -5.82
CA TYR A 39 17.85 4.90 -6.62
C TYR A 39 18.51 4.62 -7.98
N PRO A 40 17.79 3.97 -8.93
CA PRO A 40 18.38 3.55 -10.21
C PRO A 40 18.90 4.69 -11.06
N GLN A 41 18.26 5.87 -10.96
CA GLN A 41 18.67 7.09 -11.63
C GLN A 41 18.11 8.32 -10.88
N GLU A 42 18.51 9.51 -11.29
CA GLU A 42 18.07 10.76 -10.69
C GLU A 42 16.54 10.88 -10.70
N GLY A 43 15.96 11.29 -9.58
CA GLY A 43 14.51 11.41 -9.39
C GLY A 43 13.75 10.11 -9.18
N TRP A 44 14.43 8.94 -9.28
CA TRP A 44 13.80 7.65 -9.03
C TRP A 44 14.09 7.16 -7.62
N ALA A 45 13.04 6.70 -6.94
CA ALA A 45 13.14 6.06 -5.63
C ALA A 45 12.14 4.89 -5.59
N GLN A 46 12.66 3.66 -5.51
CA GLN A 46 11.83 2.45 -5.56
C GLN A 46 12.25 1.42 -4.53
N GLN A 47 11.34 0.51 -4.24
CA GLN A 47 11.57 -0.61 -3.32
C GLN A 47 10.98 -1.89 -3.88
N LYS A 48 11.38 -3.03 -3.29
CA LYS A 48 10.88 -4.36 -3.63
C LYS A 48 9.85 -4.79 -2.59
N PRO A 49 8.57 -4.90 -2.92
CA PRO A 49 7.53 -5.28 -1.95
C PRO A 49 7.80 -6.63 -1.26
N ASP A 50 8.45 -7.58 -1.93
CA ASP A 50 8.82 -8.85 -1.32
C ASP A 50 9.90 -8.73 -0.22
N GLU A 51 10.73 -7.68 -0.27
CA GLU A 51 11.65 -7.36 0.82
C GLU A 51 10.90 -6.82 2.04
N TRP A 52 9.85 -6.01 1.84
CA TRP A 52 8.96 -5.60 2.94
C TRP A 52 8.31 -6.81 3.61
N TRP A 53 7.75 -7.73 2.81
CA TRP A 53 7.16 -8.95 3.33
C TRP A 53 8.16 -9.78 4.14
N SER A 54 9.36 -9.97 3.61
CA SER A 54 10.43 -10.72 4.28
C SER A 54 10.84 -10.09 5.61
N ALA A 55 10.98 -8.76 5.63
CA ALA A 55 11.31 -7.99 6.82
C ALA A 55 10.19 -8.05 7.86
N VAL A 56 8.92 -7.91 7.46
CA VAL A 56 7.76 -8.07 8.34
C VAL A 56 7.73 -9.45 8.97
N CYS A 57 7.86 -10.52 8.18
CA CYS A 57 7.89 -11.89 8.69
C CYS A 57 9.03 -12.10 9.72
N SER A 58 10.21 -11.57 9.43
CA SER A 58 11.36 -11.64 10.35
C SER A 58 11.11 -10.86 11.63
N ALA A 59 10.63 -9.62 11.52
CA ALA A 59 10.37 -8.76 12.68
C ALA A 59 9.24 -9.33 13.57
N VAL A 60 8.17 -9.86 12.98
CA VAL A 60 7.08 -10.52 13.73
C VAL A 60 7.63 -11.70 14.54
N ARG A 61 8.40 -12.60 13.92
CA ARG A 61 9.00 -13.75 14.62
C ARG A 61 9.91 -13.30 15.76
N LYS A 62 10.79 -12.32 15.52
CA LYS A 62 11.68 -11.77 16.56
C LYS A 62 10.88 -11.16 17.72
N CYS A 63 9.79 -10.44 17.39
CA CYS A 63 8.94 -9.78 18.37
C CYS A 63 8.24 -10.82 19.28
N LEU A 64 7.65 -11.84 18.70
CA LEU A 64 6.98 -12.92 19.45
C LEU A 64 7.96 -13.70 20.36
N VAL A 65 9.14 -14.05 19.84
CA VAL A 65 10.19 -14.72 20.63
C VAL A 65 10.66 -13.84 21.78
N LYS A 66 10.93 -12.54 21.51
CA LYS A 66 11.41 -11.60 22.55
C LYS A 66 10.38 -11.39 23.67
N GLY A 67 9.09 -11.43 23.34
CA GLY A 67 8.01 -11.27 24.31
C GLY A 67 7.58 -12.57 24.98
N ASP A 68 8.11 -13.71 24.58
CA ASP A 68 7.66 -15.05 24.98
C ASP A 68 6.13 -15.22 24.74
N ILE A 69 5.67 -14.79 23.54
CA ILE A 69 4.24 -14.71 23.19
C ILE A 69 3.88 -15.82 22.22
N PRO A 70 2.99 -16.73 22.59
CA PRO A 70 2.43 -17.73 21.68
C PRO A 70 1.62 -17.05 20.56
N PRO A 71 1.85 -17.38 19.29
CA PRO A 71 1.12 -16.76 18.17
C PRO A 71 -0.41 -16.85 18.28
N GLU A 72 -0.93 -17.92 18.86
CA GLU A 72 -2.37 -18.17 19.09
C GLU A 72 -3.02 -17.22 20.09
N GLU A 73 -2.22 -16.51 20.91
CA GLU A 73 -2.70 -15.48 21.83
C GLU A 73 -2.85 -14.11 21.18
N ILE A 74 -2.43 -13.94 19.92
CA ILE A 74 -2.67 -12.70 19.16
C ILE A 74 -4.15 -12.65 18.78
N ALA A 75 -4.84 -11.62 19.27
CA ALA A 75 -6.26 -11.38 19.02
C ALA A 75 -6.52 -10.69 17.69
N GLY A 76 -5.62 -9.82 17.28
CA GLY A 76 -5.75 -9.05 16.05
C GLY A 76 -4.42 -8.47 15.59
N VAL A 77 -4.36 -8.14 14.28
CA VAL A 77 -3.23 -7.51 13.64
C VAL A 77 -3.70 -6.20 13.02
N GLY A 78 -3.11 -5.08 13.40
CA GLY A 78 -3.27 -3.78 12.75
C GLY A 78 -2.05 -3.48 11.87
N ILE A 79 -2.31 -2.92 10.69
CA ILE A 79 -1.26 -2.65 9.70
C ILE A 79 -1.35 -1.20 9.25
N ASP A 80 -0.24 -0.49 9.34
CA ASP A 80 -0.03 0.83 8.77
C ASP A 80 1.21 0.81 7.88
N GLY A 81 1.41 1.85 7.08
CA GLY A 81 2.60 1.91 6.24
C GLY A 81 2.70 3.18 5.40
N GLN A 82 3.87 3.33 4.77
CA GLN A 82 4.14 4.45 3.87
C GLN A 82 3.09 4.53 2.75
N SER A 83 2.67 5.75 2.46
CA SER A 83 1.62 6.02 1.48
C SER A 83 2.15 6.00 0.04
N TRP A 84 1.21 5.83 -0.90
CA TRP A 84 1.34 6.14 -2.32
C TRP A 84 2.26 5.23 -3.13
N SER A 85 2.57 4.05 -2.63
CA SER A 85 3.18 2.99 -3.43
C SER A 85 2.21 2.52 -4.53
N ALA A 86 2.74 2.02 -5.64
CA ALA A 86 1.95 1.44 -6.72
C ALA A 86 2.38 0.00 -6.96
N ILE A 87 2.04 -0.88 -6.03
CA ILE A 87 2.44 -2.29 -6.10
C ILE A 87 1.55 -3.02 -7.10
N ALA A 88 2.10 -3.33 -8.26
CA ALA A 88 1.42 -4.09 -9.30
C ALA A 88 1.55 -5.59 -9.04
N ILE A 89 0.43 -6.28 -8.87
CA ILE A 89 0.38 -7.74 -8.72
C ILE A 89 -0.40 -8.39 -9.88
N ASP A 90 -0.01 -9.61 -10.26
CA ASP A 90 -0.76 -10.46 -11.17
C ASP A 90 -1.86 -11.26 -10.45
N LYS A 91 -2.59 -12.10 -11.20
CA LYS A 91 -3.69 -12.93 -10.67
C LYS A 91 -3.23 -13.99 -9.66
N GLU A 92 -1.98 -14.39 -9.72
CA GLU A 92 -1.33 -15.31 -8.80
C GLU A 92 -0.77 -14.59 -7.56
N GLY A 93 -0.87 -13.25 -7.51
CA GLY A 93 -0.39 -12.41 -6.41
C GLY A 93 1.12 -12.12 -6.45
N LYS A 94 1.77 -12.42 -7.59
CA LYS A 94 3.18 -12.12 -7.80
C LYS A 94 3.35 -10.63 -8.09
N VAL A 95 4.34 -10.02 -7.45
CA VAL A 95 4.76 -8.64 -7.74
C VAL A 95 5.42 -8.59 -9.12
N LEU A 96 4.92 -7.71 -9.98
CA LEU A 96 5.33 -7.63 -11.38
C LEU A 96 6.58 -6.78 -11.61
N THR A 97 6.83 -5.79 -10.74
CA THR A 97 7.97 -4.87 -10.85
C THR A 97 8.29 -4.24 -9.50
N ASP A 98 9.49 -3.67 -9.35
CA ASP A 98 9.81 -2.82 -8.21
C ASP A 98 8.83 -1.64 -8.15
N THR A 99 8.41 -1.26 -6.94
CA THR A 99 7.41 -0.19 -6.77
C THR A 99 8.07 1.16 -6.53
N PRO A 100 7.74 2.20 -7.30
CA PRO A 100 8.09 3.55 -6.94
C PRO A 100 7.40 3.95 -5.63
N ILE A 101 8.14 4.57 -4.71
CA ILE A 101 7.63 5.05 -3.43
C ILE A 101 7.30 6.55 -3.47
N TRP A 102 6.86 7.13 -2.34
CA TRP A 102 6.39 8.52 -2.28
C TRP A 102 7.46 9.58 -2.66
N MET A 103 8.75 9.25 -2.57
CA MET A 103 9.86 10.13 -2.96
C MET A 103 10.13 10.15 -4.47
N ASP A 104 9.51 9.26 -5.24
CA ASP A 104 9.76 9.09 -6.66
C ASP A 104 9.10 10.18 -7.48
N THR A 105 9.84 10.76 -8.41
CA THR A 105 9.39 11.87 -9.27
C THR A 105 9.34 11.51 -10.75
N ARG A 106 9.56 10.21 -11.12
CA ARG A 106 9.63 9.76 -12.53
C ARG A 106 8.40 10.09 -13.37
N ALA A 107 7.25 10.28 -12.75
CA ALA A 107 5.97 10.54 -13.42
C ALA A 107 5.63 12.03 -13.51
N GLN A 108 6.58 12.96 -13.30
CA GLN A 108 6.31 14.41 -13.30
C GLN A 108 5.67 14.89 -14.60
N GLU A 109 6.22 14.50 -15.75
CA GLU A 109 5.70 14.92 -17.07
C GLU A 109 4.26 14.44 -17.31
N ILE A 110 3.91 13.25 -16.80
CA ILE A 110 2.55 12.71 -16.86
C ILE A 110 1.61 13.58 -16.02
N CYS A 111 2.04 13.98 -14.83
CA CYS A 111 1.24 14.86 -13.97
C CYS A 111 1.00 16.22 -14.62
N ASP A 112 2.03 16.84 -15.18
CA ASP A 112 1.93 18.14 -15.83
C ASP A 112 0.96 18.10 -17.02
N ARG A 113 1.05 17.06 -17.85
CA ARG A 113 0.16 16.84 -18.97
C ARG A 113 -1.30 16.67 -18.51
N LEU A 114 -1.58 15.79 -17.57
CA LEU A 114 -2.93 15.51 -17.11
C LEU A 114 -3.56 16.68 -16.34
N ASN A 115 -2.75 17.44 -15.60
CA ASN A 115 -3.23 18.67 -14.97
C ASN A 115 -3.67 19.73 -15.99
N GLN A 116 -3.06 19.74 -17.19
CA GLN A 116 -3.50 20.59 -18.29
C GLN A 116 -4.71 20.04 -19.03
N GLU A 117 -4.73 18.74 -19.35
CA GLU A 117 -5.78 18.10 -20.15
C GLU A 117 -7.11 17.95 -19.39
N ILE A 118 -7.06 17.52 -18.14
CA ILE A 118 -8.27 17.29 -17.30
C ILE A 118 -8.63 18.55 -16.52
N GLY A 119 -7.62 19.35 -16.15
CA GLY A 119 -7.72 20.50 -15.26
C GLY A 119 -7.48 20.13 -13.81
N SER A 120 -6.50 20.80 -13.18
CA SER A 120 -6.14 20.55 -11.79
C SER A 120 -7.32 20.68 -10.82
N ASP A 121 -8.19 21.68 -11.04
CA ASP A 121 -9.38 21.91 -10.22
C ASP A 121 -10.39 20.76 -10.33
N ASN A 122 -10.56 20.18 -11.52
CA ASN A 122 -11.46 19.05 -11.73
C ASN A 122 -10.96 17.80 -10.99
N ILE A 123 -9.67 17.57 -10.99
CA ILE A 123 -9.04 16.46 -10.23
C ILE A 123 -9.22 16.73 -8.74
N PHE A 124 -8.89 17.94 -8.28
CA PHE A 124 -8.98 18.32 -6.87
C PHE A 124 -10.42 18.20 -6.33
N GLN A 125 -11.43 18.58 -7.09
CA GLN A 125 -12.85 18.48 -6.69
C GLN A 125 -13.27 17.04 -6.38
N VAL A 126 -12.69 16.05 -7.01
CA VAL A 126 -12.99 14.63 -6.77
C VAL A 126 -12.07 14.07 -5.68
N ALA A 127 -10.76 14.25 -5.85
CA ALA A 127 -9.75 13.58 -5.04
C ALA A 127 -9.38 14.29 -3.73
N GLY A 128 -9.71 15.61 -3.62
CA GLY A 128 -9.33 16.42 -2.46
C GLY A 128 -7.83 16.75 -2.39
N ASN A 129 -7.07 16.40 -3.43
CA ASN A 129 -5.64 16.68 -3.53
C ASN A 129 -5.20 16.88 -4.99
N SER A 130 -4.04 17.50 -5.18
CA SER A 130 -3.46 17.78 -6.50
C SER A 130 -2.72 16.57 -7.05
N LEU A 131 -2.82 16.34 -8.35
CA LEU A 131 -2.06 15.26 -9.01
C LEU A 131 -0.56 15.62 -9.03
N GLN A 132 0.23 14.79 -8.37
CA GLN A 132 1.68 14.91 -8.25
C GLN A 132 2.35 13.54 -8.44
N PRO A 133 3.64 13.49 -8.80
CA PRO A 133 4.36 12.24 -9.11
C PRO A 133 4.51 11.31 -7.90
N SER A 134 4.47 11.85 -6.68
CA SER A 134 4.53 11.07 -5.44
C SER A 134 3.34 10.14 -5.25
N TYR A 135 2.19 10.43 -5.86
CA TYR A 135 0.96 9.66 -5.68
C TYR A 135 0.87 8.41 -6.56
N THR A 136 0.09 7.44 -6.11
CA THR A 136 -0.11 6.14 -6.78
C THR A 136 -0.62 6.28 -8.21
N THR A 137 -1.55 7.21 -8.45
CA THR A 137 -2.12 7.47 -9.79
C THR A 137 -1.05 7.69 -10.86
N ALA A 138 -0.12 8.60 -10.60
CA ALA A 138 0.93 8.96 -11.56
C ALA A 138 1.83 7.76 -11.90
N LYS A 139 2.12 6.91 -10.91
CA LYS A 139 2.96 5.72 -11.06
C LYS A 139 2.27 4.63 -11.90
N ILE A 140 0.96 4.44 -11.74
CA ILE A 140 0.19 3.51 -12.57
C ILE A 140 0.25 3.94 -14.05
N LEU A 141 0.11 5.24 -14.29
CA LEU A 141 0.16 5.79 -15.65
C LEU A 141 1.57 5.72 -16.23
N TRP A 142 2.59 5.86 -15.38
CA TRP A 142 3.96 5.66 -15.78
C TRP A 142 4.21 4.19 -16.21
N TYR A 143 3.66 3.20 -15.50
CA TYR A 143 3.72 1.80 -15.95
C TYR A 143 3.08 1.63 -17.34
N ARG A 144 1.93 2.26 -17.57
CA ARG A 144 1.25 2.21 -18.88
C ARG A 144 2.15 2.66 -20.02
N GLU A 145 2.89 3.75 -19.82
CA GLU A 145 3.69 4.37 -20.86
C GLU A 145 5.09 3.77 -21.01
N ASN A 146 5.70 3.31 -19.90
CA ASN A 146 7.11 2.90 -19.86
C ASN A 146 7.33 1.41 -19.62
N GLN A 147 6.32 0.71 -19.09
CA GLN A 147 6.37 -0.74 -18.83
C GLN A 147 5.09 -1.43 -19.33
N PRO A 148 4.78 -1.38 -20.64
CA PRO A 148 3.51 -1.89 -21.17
C PRO A 148 3.27 -3.36 -20.88
N GLU A 149 4.32 -4.19 -20.83
CA GLU A 149 4.19 -5.62 -20.49
C GLU A 149 3.85 -5.82 -19.00
N VAL A 150 4.35 -4.97 -18.10
CA VAL A 150 3.91 -4.96 -16.69
C VAL A 150 2.45 -4.53 -16.63
N TYR A 151 2.11 -3.39 -17.24
CA TYR A 151 0.77 -2.82 -17.20
C TYR A 151 -0.32 -3.78 -17.70
N LYS A 152 -0.06 -4.50 -18.79
CA LYS A 152 -0.96 -5.50 -19.38
C LYS A 152 -1.29 -6.67 -18.44
N ASN A 153 -0.35 -7.03 -17.56
CA ASN A 153 -0.47 -8.16 -16.66
C ASN A 153 -0.95 -7.75 -15.25
N ILE A 154 -1.23 -6.47 -15.01
CA ILE A 154 -1.76 -6.01 -13.71
C ILE A 154 -3.14 -6.63 -13.48
N TYR A 155 -3.26 -7.34 -12.36
CA TYR A 155 -4.54 -7.75 -11.79
C TYR A 155 -5.05 -6.71 -10.81
N LYS A 156 -4.20 -6.27 -9.86
CA LYS A 156 -4.53 -5.24 -8.87
C LYS A 156 -3.32 -4.36 -8.57
N ILE A 157 -3.62 -3.13 -8.15
CA ILE A 157 -2.65 -2.19 -7.58
C ILE A 157 -2.92 -2.09 -6.09
N LEU A 158 -1.88 -2.33 -5.29
CA LEU A 158 -1.94 -2.24 -3.83
C LEU A 158 -0.97 -1.17 -3.33
N GLN A 159 -1.23 -0.67 -2.13
CA GLN A 159 -0.27 0.15 -1.38
C GLN A 159 0.43 -0.69 -0.31
N SER A 160 1.37 -0.12 0.45
CA SER A 160 2.22 -0.89 1.36
C SER A 160 1.43 -1.69 2.40
N ASN A 161 0.48 -1.04 3.07
CA ASN A 161 -0.36 -1.68 4.10
C ASN A 161 -1.30 -2.73 3.51
N SER A 162 -1.97 -2.43 2.38
CA SER A 162 -2.86 -3.37 1.71
C SER A 162 -2.12 -4.56 1.11
N PHE A 163 -0.87 -4.39 0.66
CA PHE A 163 -0.04 -5.50 0.22
C PHE A 163 0.30 -6.46 1.36
N ILE A 164 0.68 -5.95 2.54
CA ILE A 164 0.94 -6.81 3.70
C ILE A 164 -0.35 -7.47 4.20
N ALA A 165 -1.49 -6.74 4.21
CA ALA A 165 -2.79 -7.33 4.53
C ALA A 165 -3.16 -8.47 3.55
N TYR A 166 -2.95 -8.26 2.25
CA TYR A 166 -3.13 -9.28 1.22
C TYR A 166 -2.24 -10.51 1.46
N ARG A 167 -0.94 -10.30 1.73
CA ARG A 167 0.00 -11.41 2.00
C ARG A 167 -0.36 -12.21 3.25
N LEU A 168 -1.00 -11.59 4.24
CA LEU A 168 -1.47 -12.24 5.46
C LEU A 168 -2.80 -12.99 5.28
N THR A 169 -3.71 -12.46 4.46
CA THR A 169 -5.11 -12.92 4.44
C THR A 169 -5.59 -13.47 3.10
N GLY A 170 -4.90 -13.13 2.00
CA GLY A 170 -5.36 -13.38 0.63
C GLY A 170 -6.46 -12.42 0.16
N THR A 171 -6.90 -11.46 0.98
CA THR A 171 -7.99 -10.53 0.65
C THR A 171 -7.44 -9.25 0.02
N VAL A 172 -8.01 -8.85 -1.12
CA VAL A 172 -7.59 -7.67 -1.88
C VAL A 172 -8.46 -6.47 -1.51
N THR A 173 -7.99 -5.66 -0.60
CA THR A 173 -8.70 -4.47 -0.11
C THR A 173 -7.76 -3.27 -0.01
N GLN A 174 -8.34 -2.07 0.02
CA GLN A 174 -7.68 -0.82 0.36
C GLN A 174 -8.53 -0.08 1.40
N ASP A 175 -7.91 0.37 2.46
CA ASP A 175 -8.60 1.17 3.46
C ASP A 175 -8.83 2.61 2.97
N LEU A 176 -9.83 3.28 3.58
CA LEU A 176 -10.22 4.64 3.21
C LEU A 176 -9.06 5.65 3.37
N SER A 177 -8.20 5.48 4.38
CA SER A 177 -7.13 6.45 4.66
C SER A 177 -6.05 6.46 3.59
N GLN A 178 -5.81 5.34 2.93
CA GLN A 178 -4.84 5.23 1.83
C GLN A 178 -5.50 5.37 0.44
N GLY A 179 -6.82 5.24 0.36
CA GLY A 179 -7.58 5.38 -0.88
C GLY A 179 -7.33 6.72 -1.59
N TYR A 180 -7.14 7.80 -0.84
CA TYR A 180 -6.88 9.13 -1.37
C TYR A 180 -5.54 9.25 -2.15
N GLY A 181 -4.66 8.28 -2.05
CA GLY A 181 -3.45 8.21 -2.88
C GLY A 181 -3.71 7.94 -4.36
N LEU A 182 -4.95 7.56 -4.69
CA LEU A 182 -5.43 7.41 -6.06
C LEU A 182 -6.45 8.50 -6.38
N HIS A 183 -6.18 9.34 -7.39
CA HIS A 183 -7.03 10.47 -7.75
C HIS A 183 -8.40 10.08 -8.31
N CYS A 184 -8.65 8.80 -8.55
CA CYS A 184 -9.99 8.24 -8.78
C CYS A 184 -10.76 7.90 -7.49
N PHE A 185 -10.19 8.13 -6.31
CA PHE A 185 -10.93 8.04 -5.06
C PHE A 185 -11.72 9.34 -4.82
N ASN A 186 -13.04 9.21 -4.74
CA ASN A 186 -13.92 10.35 -4.50
C ASN A 186 -14.03 10.60 -2.99
N MET A 187 -13.41 11.68 -2.52
CA MET A 187 -13.36 12.06 -1.11
C MET A 187 -14.74 12.37 -0.49
N HIS A 188 -15.74 12.72 -1.30
CA HIS A 188 -17.09 13.02 -0.83
C HIS A 188 -17.93 11.77 -0.59
N THR A 189 -17.68 10.73 -1.38
CA THR A 189 -18.47 9.47 -1.33
C THR A 189 -17.73 8.32 -0.65
N GLY A 190 -16.41 8.42 -0.51
CA GLY A 190 -15.57 7.34 0.01
C GLY A 190 -15.48 6.12 -0.93
N LYS A 191 -15.65 6.33 -2.24
CA LYS A 191 -15.69 5.27 -3.25
C LYS A 191 -14.80 5.62 -4.44
N TRP A 192 -14.49 4.63 -5.26
CA TRP A 192 -13.89 4.86 -6.56
C TRP A 192 -14.87 5.62 -7.48
N ASP A 193 -14.37 6.65 -8.16
CA ASP A 193 -15.12 7.46 -9.12
C ASP A 193 -14.86 6.96 -10.54
N GLU A 194 -15.87 6.29 -11.12
CA GLU A 194 -15.76 5.70 -12.45
C GLU A 194 -15.43 6.73 -13.53
N LYS A 195 -16.04 7.93 -13.46
CA LYS A 195 -15.79 8.99 -14.43
C LYS A 195 -14.36 9.53 -14.33
N MET A 196 -13.81 9.63 -13.13
CA MET A 196 -12.43 10.06 -12.95
C MET A 196 -11.46 8.96 -13.35
N CYS A 197 -11.77 7.70 -13.10
CA CYS A 197 -11.01 6.56 -13.64
C CYS A 197 -10.95 6.61 -15.16
N GLU A 198 -12.07 6.84 -15.83
CA GLU A 198 -12.14 6.98 -17.30
C GLU A 198 -11.29 8.16 -17.79
N LYS A 199 -11.41 9.34 -17.18
CA LYS A 199 -10.63 10.53 -17.55
C LYS A 199 -9.12 10.32 -17.38
N LEU A 200 -8.70 9.64 -16.31
CA LEU A 200 -7.31 9.31 -16.04
C LEU A 200 -6.81 8.12 -16.88
N GLY A 201 -7.73 7.33 -17.46
CA GLY A 201 -7.41 6.12 -18.20
C GLY A 201 -6.89 5.00 -17.31
N ILE A 202 -7.42 4.89 -16.08
CA ILE A 202 -7.12 3.82 -15.12
C ILE A 202 -8.29 2.84 -15.11
N PRO A 203 -8.07 1.56 -15.44
CA PRO A 203 -9.12 0.54 -15.36
C PRO A 203 -9.63 0.37 -13.92
N MET A 204 -10.95 0.37 -13.75
CA MET A 204 -11.58 0.09 -12.44
C MET A 204 -11.14 -1.26 -11.87
N ASP A 205 -10.91 -2.25 -12.73
CA ASP A 205 -10.48 -3.60 -12.35
C ASP A 205 -9.10 -3.63 -11.67
N PHE A 206 -8.28 -2.59 -11.83
CA PHE A 206 -7.00 -2.49 -11.12
C PHE A 206 -7.18 -2.12 -9.65
N LEU A 207 -8.32 -1.56 -9.30
CA LEU A 207 -8.57 -1.01 -7.97
C LEU A 207 -9.10 -2.11 -7.04
N PRO A 208 -8.57 -2.20 -5.80
CA PRO A 208 -9.08 -3.09 -4.77
C PRO A 208 -10.42 -2.58 -4.20
N ASP A 209 -11.11 -3.42 -3.46
CA ASP A 209 -12.31 -3.00 -2.73
C ASP A 209 -11.95 -2.01 -1.62
N ILE A 210 -12.69 -0.90 -1.53
CA ILE A 210 -12.52 0.08 -0.45
C ILE A 210 -13.25 -0.39 0.80
N VAL A 211 -12.54 -0.32 1.93
CA VAL A 211 -13.07 -0.71 3.24
C VAL A 211 -12.78 0.35 4.31
N PRO A 212 -13.58 0.45 5.38
CA PRO A 212 -13.22 1.23 6.57
C PRO A 212 -11.89 0.77 7.17
N CYS A 213 -11.14 1.72 7.80
CA CYS A 213 -9.82 1.44 8.37
C CYS A 213 -9.84 0.43 9.53
N ASP A 214 -10.98 0.29 10.21
CA ASP A 214 -11.22 -0.62 11.33
C ASP A 214 -11.93 -1.92 10.94
N GLN A 215 -12.17 -2.13 9.64
CA GLN A 215 -12.80 -3.35 9.17
C GLN A 215 -11.84 -4.54 9.24
N VAL A 216 -12.31 -5.64 9.81
CA VAL A 216 -11.60 -6.91 9.73
C VAL A 216 -11.72 -7.46 8.31
N VAL A 217 -10.59 -7.52 7.60
CA VAL A 217 -10.53 -7.92 6.18
C VAL A 217 -10.26 -9.42 5.99
N GLY A 218 -9.89 -10.12 7.05
CA GLY A 218 -9.64 -11.57 6.99
C GLY A 218 -8.94 -12.09 8.23
N THR A 219 -8.57 -13.35 8.17
CA THR A 219 -7.71 -14.02 9.16
C THR A 219 -6.40 -14.40 8.53
N VAL A 220 -5.33 -14.45 9.34
CA VAL A 220 -4.01 -14.87 8.87
C VAL A 220 -4.11 -16.31 8.34
N THR A 221 -3.71 -16.49 7.09
CA THR A 221 -3.64 -17.80 6.43
C THR A 221 -2.38 -18.58 6.82
N ARG A 222 -2.39 -19.89 6.57
CA ARG A 222 -1.22 -20.77 6.83
C ARG A 222 -0.18 -20.66 5.72
#